data_b6b712540fc45f6a6594bdb51b9c1e52
#
_entry.id   b6b712540fc45f6a6594bdb51b9c1e52
#
_cell.length_a   1.000
_cell.length_b   1.000
_cell.length_c   1.000
_cell.angle_alpha   90.00
_cell.angle_beta   90.00
_cell.angle_gamma   90.00
#
_symmetry.space_group_name_H-M   'P 1'
#
loop_
_entity.id
_entity.type
_entity.pdbx_description
1 polymer ?
#
loop_
_entity_poly.entity_id
_entity_poly.type
_entity_poly.pdbx_seq_one_letter_code
_entity_poly.pdbx_strand_id
1 'polypeptide(L)'
;MLDVCLLGTAGMMPLPYRWLTSLMLRYNGSSLLIDCGEGTQIAIKEAGLSFKPIDILCVTHFHADHISGLPGLLLTMGNAERTEPLLMVGPKGLERVVTALQIGRAHV
;
A
#
# COMPACT_ATOMS: atom_id res chain seq x y z
N MET A 1 13.74 13.13 11.32
CA MET A 1 14.14 11.75 11.65
C MET A 1 13.46 10.79 10.72
N LEU A 2 14.18 9.78 10.27
CA LEU A 2 13.63 8.73 9.40
C LEU A 2 13.10 7.58 10.25
N ASP A 3 11.83 7.28 10.11
CA ASP A 3 11.20 6.14 10.79
C ASP A 3 10.95 5.02 9.80
N VAL A 4 11.22 3.78 10.22
CA VAL A 4 11.00 2.59 9.42
C VAL A 4 10.01 1.69 10.15
N CYS A 5 8.96 1.28 9.46
CA CYS A 5 7.95 0.40 10.04
C CYS A 5 7.69 -0.79 9.12
N LEU A 6 7.94 -2.00 9.64
CA LEU A 6 7.62 -3.23 8.93
C LEU A 6 6.15 -3.55 9.17
N LEU A 7 5.31 -3.28 8.18
CA LEU A 7 3.87 -3.50 8.29
C LEU A 7 3.48 -4.96 8.07
N GLY A 8 4.18 -5.63 7.18
CA GLY A 8 3.92 -7.03 6.87
C GLY A 8 5.19 -7.76 6.49
N THR A 9 5.35 -8.97 7.02
CA THR A 9 6.55 -9.79 6.80
C THR A 9 6.23 -11.21 6.36
N ALA A 10 4.95 -11.57 6.23
CA ALA A 10 4.57 -12.90 5.76
C ALA A 10 4.68 -12.99 4.25
N GLY A 11 5.03 -14.18 3.75
CA GLY A 11 5.05 -14.44 2.32
C GLY A 11 3.88 -15.32 1.93
N MET A 12 3.35 -15.13 0.71
CA MET A 12 2.28 -15.88 0.07
C MET A 12 0.90 -15.79 0.76
N MET A 13 0.80 -16.16 2.03
CA MET A 13 -0.47 -16.18 2.76
C MET A 13 -0.34 -15.38 4.05
N PRO A 14 -1.34 -14.56 4.40
CA PRO A 14 -1.32 -13.86 5.68
C PRO A 14 -1.56 -14.84 6.81
N LEU A 15 -0.93 -14.55 7.95
CA LEU A 15 -1.12 -15.32 9.19
C LEU A 15 -1.79 -14.41 10.21
N PRO A 16 -2.43 -14.95 11.25
CA PRO A 16 -2.96 -14.12 12.33
C PRO A 16 -1.87 -13.20 12.88
N TYR A 17 -2.17 -11.90 12.94
CA TYR A 17 -1.25 -10.86 13.41
C TYR A 17 0.02 -10.72 12.56
N ARG A 18 0.03 -11.28 11.35
CA ARG A 18 1.19 -11.19 10.47
C ARG A 18 0.72 -11.07 9.03
N TRP A 19 0.77 -9.85 8.51
CA TRP A 19 0.27 -9.51 7.18
C TRP A 19 1.34 -9.71 6.12
N LEU A 20 0.94 -9.64 4.85
CA LEU A 20 1.86 -9.85 3.74
C LEU A 20 2.77 -8.62 3.54
N THR A 21 3.79 -8.79 2.72
CA THR A 21 4.92 -7.86 2.60
C THR A 21 4.52 -6.40 2.41
N SER A 22 5.00 -5.54 3.31
CA SER A 22 4.83 -4.11 3.21
C SER A 22 5.78 -3.41 4.18
N LEU A 23 6.36 -2.30 3.75
CA LEU A 23 7.28 -1.50 4.54
C LEU A 23 6.93 -0.03 4.38
N MET A 24 6.85 0.70 5.49
CA MET A 24 6.61 2.13 5.44
C MET A 24 7.83 2.89 5.95
N LEU A 25 8.26 3.90 5.20
CA LEU A 25 9.28 4.85 5.58
C LEU A 25 8.62 6.20 5.79
N ARG A 26 8.94 6.87 6.90
CA ARG A 26 8.39 8.19 7.22
C ARG A 26 9.51 9.18 7.44
N TYR A 27 9.39 10.34 6.80
CA TYR A 27 10.39 11.40 6.93
C TYR A 27 9.73 12.76 6.76
N ASN A 28 9.90 13.64 7.74
CA ASN A 28 9.41 15.02 7.70
C ASN A 28 7.94 15.15 7.28
N GLY A 29 7.08 14.30 7.84
CA GLY A 29 5.65 14.35 7.56
C GLY A 29 5.20 13.67 6.29
N SER A 30 6.13 13.15 5.49
CA SER A 30 5.80 12.38 4.28
C SER A 30 6.06 10.91 4.51
N SER A 31 5.28 10.06 3.85
CA SER A 31 5.43 8.61 3.95
C SER A 31 5.63 7.99 2.59
N LEU A 32 6.49 6.99 2.53
CA LEU A 32 6.74 6.15 1.37
C LEU A 32 6.37 4.72 1.74
N LEU A 33 5.48 4.12 0.96
CA LEU A 33 5.09 2.73 1.16
C LEU A 33 5.77 1.87 0.11
N ILE A 34 6.45 0.81 0.55
CA ILE A 34 7.10 -0.14 -0.36
C ILE A 34 6.35 -1.46 -0.28
N ASP A 35 5.78 -1.86 -1.39
CA ASP A 35 4.91 -3.02 -1.55
C ASP A 35 3.65 -2.92 -0.69
N CYS A 36 2.60 -3.59 -1.11
CA CYS A 36 1.31 -3.52 -0.47
C CYS A 36 0.65 -4.89 -0.51
N GLY A 37 1.14 -5.78 0.35
CA GLY A 37 0.57 -7.11 0.49
C GLY A 37 -0.78 -7.06 1.19
N GLU A 38 -1.47 -8.18 1.18
CA GLU A 38 -2.78 -8.29 1.81
C GLU A 38 -2.71 -7.92 3.29
N GLY A 39 -3.65 -7.07 3.73
CA GLY A 39 -3.72 -6.63 5.12
C GLY A 39 -2.93 -5.36 5.41
N THR A 40 -2.26 -4.77 4.43
CA THR A 40 -1.46 -3.56 4.63
C THR A 40 -2.27 -2.43 5.26
N GLN A 41 -3.50 -2.19 4.79
CA GLN A 41 -4.33 -1.12 5.36
C GLN A 41 -4.67 -1.37 6.83
N ILE A 42 -4.84 -2.63 7.21
CA ILE A 42 -5.13 -2.99 8.60
C ILE A 42 -3.87 -2.77 9.44
N ALA A 43 -2.71 -3.20 8.94
CA ALA A 43 -1.44 -3.03 9.64
C ALA A 43 -1.12 -1.55 9.87
N ILE A 44 -1.42 -0.69 8.90
CA ILE A 44 -1.23 0.75 9.06
C ILE A 44 -2.07 1.28 10.22
N LYS A 45 -3.33 0.88 10.29
CA LYS A 45 -4.21 1.28 11.40
C LYS A 45 -3.73 0.74 12.73
N GLU A 46 -3.35 -0.54 12.78
CA GLU A 46 -2.86 -1.16 14.01
C GLU A 46 -1.59 -0.49 14.52
N ALA A 47 -0.74 -0.01 13.64
CA ALA A 47 0.48 0.69 14.01
C ALA A 47 0.24 2.15 14.41
N GLY A 48 -1.01 2.63 14.33
CA GLY A 48 -1.33 4.02 14.64
C GLY A 48 -0.86 5.00 13.60
N LEU A 49 -0.60 4.53 12.37
CA LEU A 49 -0.13 5.37 11.28
C LEU A 49 -1.30 5.89 10.45
N SER A 50 -1.04 6.96 9.69
CA SER A 50 -2.05 7.57 8.84
C SER A 50 -1.84 7.25 7.37
N PHE A 51 -2.92 7.24 6.61
CA PHE A 51 -2.88 7.05 5.15
C PHE A 51 -2.59 8.34 4.41
N LYS A 52 -3.04 9.47 4.96
CA LYS A 52 -2.96 10.76 4.27
C LYS A 52 -1.54 11.18 3.90
N PRO A 53 -0.52 10.98 4.76
CA PRO A 53 0.84 11.38 4.42
C PRO A 53 1.53 10.47 3.40
N ILE A 54 0.91 9.38 2.97
CA ILE A 54 1.52 8.47 1.98
C ILE A 54 1.52 9.17 0.62
N ASP A 55 2.68 9.64 0.20
CA ASP A 55 2.81 10.37 -1.06
C ASP A 55 3.30 9.50 -2.20
N ILE A 56 4.05 8.44 -1.87
CA ILE A 56 4.66 7.55 -2.86
C ILE A 56 4.41 6.11 -2.46
N LEU A 57 4.01 5.30 -3.43
CA LEU A 57 3.90 3.85 -3.30
C LEU A 57 4.85 3.20 -4.29
N CYS A 58 5.82 2.43 -3.80
CA CYS A 58 6.75 1.70 -4.64
C CYS A 58 6.37 0.23 -4.68
N VAL A 59 6.31 -0.34 -5.87
CA VAL A 59 6.07 -1.77 -6.07
C VAL A 59 7.35 -2.40 -6.58
N THR A 60 7.90 -3.37 -5.84
CA THR A 60 9.17 -4.00 -6.23
C THR A 60 8.97 -5.00 -7.36
N HIS A 61 7.89 -5.75 -7.32
CA HIS A 61 7.52 -6.69 -8.38
C HIS A 61 6.04 -7.08 -8.20
N PHE A 62 5.51 -7.85 -9.17
CA PHE A 62 4.06 -8.11 -9.23
C PHE A 62 3.61 -9.45 -8.66
N HIS A 63 4.38 -10.08 -7.81
CA HIS A 63 3.91 -11.26 -7.09
C HIS A 63 2.74 -10.85 -6.18
N ALA A 64 1.76 -11.73 -6.07
CA ALA A 64 0.52 -11.44 -5.35
C ALA A 64 0.76 -10.98 -3.91
N ASP A 65 1.74 -11.59 -3.22
CA ASP A 65 2.03 -11.22 -1.83
C ASP A 65 2.59 -9.81 -1.68
N HIS A 66 2.94 -9.14 -2.78
CA HIS A 66 3.43 -7.76 -2.78
C HIS A 66 2.42 -6.75 -3.26
N ILE A 67 1.32 -7.16 -3.88
CA ILE A 67 0.32 -6.25 -4.44
C ILE A 67 -1.12 -6.57 -4.04
N SER A 68 -1.36 -7.67 -3.35
CA SER A 68 -2.72 -8.11 -3.05
C SER A 68 -3.51 -7.15 -2.16
N GLY A 69 -2.84 -6.25 -1.45
CA GLY A 69 -3.51 -5.26 -0.62
C GLY A 69 -3.84 -3.95 -1.33
N LEU A 70 -3.41 -3.79 -2.60
CA LEU A 70 -3.62 -2.53 -3.32
C LEU A 70 -5.10 -2.12 -3.44
N PRO A 71 -6.02 -2.99 -3.85
CA PRO A 71 -7.41 -2.57 -3.98
C PRO A 71 -7.98 -2.03 -2.68
N GLY A 72 -7.74 -2.72 -1.57
CA GLY A 72 -8.22 -2.30 -0.26
C GLY A 72 -7.57 -1.00 0.21
N LEU A 73 -6.25 -0.87 0.01
CA LEU A 73 -5.55 0.34 0.40
C LEU A 73 -6.05 1.55 -0.38
N LEU A 74 -6.17 1.42 -1.71
CA LEU A 74 -6.61 2.52 -2.56
C LEU A 74 -8.04 2.94 -2.23
N LEU A 75 -8.91 1.98 -1.94
CA LEU A 75 -10.27 2.26 -1.51
C LEU A 75 -10.27 3.03 -0.18
N THR A 76 -9.47 2.57 0.77
CA THR A 76 -9.37 3.22 2.08
C THR A 76 -8.84 4.64 1.97
N MET A 77 -7.82 4.86 1.13
CA MET A 77 -7.27 6.19 0.91
C MET A 77 -8.30 7.12 0.27
N GLY A 78 -9.09 6.62 -0.67
CA GLY A 78 -10.17 7.39 -1.27
C GLY A 78 -11.23 7.78 -0.27
N ASN A 79 -11.59 6.87 0.64
CA ASN A 79 -12.58 7.13 1.67
C ASN A 79 -12.07 8.08 2.76
N ALA A 80 -10.77 8.30 2.84
CA ALA A 80 -10.18 9.23 3.81
C ALA A 80 -10.15 10.66 3.29
N GLU A 81 -10.93 10.97 2.27
CA GLU A 81 -11.04 12.29 1.66
C GLU A 81 -9.70 12.80 1.13
N ARG A 82 -8.89 11.87 0.64
CA ARG A 82 -7.60 12.25 0.06
C ARG A 82 -7.81 12.92 -1.30
N THR A 83 -7.27 14.12 -1.46
CA THR A 83 -7.36 14.87 -2.70
C THR A 83 -6.02 14.97 -3.43
N GLU A 84 -4.90 14.80 -2.72
CA GLU A 84 -3.58 14.85 -3.33
C GLU A 84 -3.32 13.59 -4.14
N PRO A 85 -2.62 13.70 -5.28
CA PRO A 85 -2.28 12.54 -6.07
C PRO A 85 -1.30 11.63 -5.34
N LEU A 86 -1.37 10.34 -5.64
CA LEU A 86 -0.44 9.34 -5.14
C LEU A 86 0.49 8.97 -6.28
N LEU A 87 1.79 9.18 -6.09
CA LEU A 87 2.77 8.75 -7.07
C LEU A 87 3.06 7.27 -6.88
N MET A 88 2.90 6.49 -7.94
CA MET A 88 3.20 5.07 -7.90
C MET A 88 4.41 4.79 -8.77
N VAL A 89 5.38 4.06 -8.20
CA VAL A 89 6.63 3.72 -8.88
C VAL A 89 6.78 2.20 -8.86
N GLY A 90 7.11 1.62 -9.99
CA GLY A 90 7.27 0.17 -10.07
C GLY A 90 7.82 -0.27 -11.41
N PRO A 91 7.92 -1.60 -11.62
CA PRO A 91 8.42 -2.14 -12.87
C PRO A 91 7.52 -1.80 -14.06
N LYS A 92 8.03 -2.02 -15.25
CA LYS A 92 7.25 -1.86 -16.49
C LYS A 92 5.96 -2.67 -16.37
N GLY A 93 4.83 -2.07 -16.76
CA GLY A 93 3.54 -2.71 -16.66
C GLY A 93 2.73 -2.33 -15.43
N LEU A 94 3.29 -1.52 -14.53
CA LEU A 94 2.60 -1.11 -13.30
C LEU A 94 1.24 -0.49 -13.59
N GLU A 95 1.14 0.40 -14.58
CA GLU A 95 -0.13 1.06 -14.91
C GLU A 95 -1.20 0.03 -15.29
N ARG A 96 -0.84 -0.97 -16.07
CA ARG A 96 -1.77 -2.02 -16.48
C ARG A 96 -2.25 -2.83 -15.27
N VAL A 97 -1.33 -3.17 -14.36
CA VAL A 97 -1.66 -3.96 -13.17
C VAL A 97 -2.60 -3.17 -12.27
N VAL A 98 -2.29 -1.91 -12.00
CA VAL A 98 -3.12 -1.08 -11.14
C VAL A 98 -4.51 -0.88 -11.74
N THR A 99 -4.58 -0.61 -13.04
CA THR A 99 -5.85 -0.44 -13.73
C THR A 99 -6.70 -1.70 -13.63
N ALA A 100 -6.10 -2.87 -13.81
CA ALA A 100 -6.82 -4.15 -13.70
C ALA A 100 -7.36 -4.37 -12.28
N LEU A 101 -6.58 -4.03 -11.26
CA LEU A 101 -7.01 -4.17 -9.87
C LEU A 101 -8.13 -3.20 -9.50
N GLN A 102 -8.28 -2.11 -10.25
CA GLN A 102 -9.32 -1.10 -10.00
C GLN A 102 -10.60 -1.33 -10.81
N ILE A 103 -10.70 -2.44 -11.50
CA ILE A 103 -11.83 -2.67 -12.42
C ILE A 103 -13.19 -2.51 -11.74
N GLY A 104 -13.32 -2.96 -10.51
CA GLY A 104 -14.55 -2.83 -9.75
C GLY A 104 -14.88 -1.41 -9.32
N ARG A 105 -13.98 -0.46 -9.54
CA ARG A 105 -14.15 0.95 -9.20
C ARG A 105 -14.28 1.85 -10.42
N ALA A 106 -14.19 1.26 -11.60
CA ALA A 106 -14.06 2.04 -12.84
C ALA A 106 -15.20 2.99 -13.08
N HIS A 107 -16.35 2.73 -12.53
CA HIS A 107 -17.54 3.57 -12.72
C HIS A 107 -17.94 4.33 -11.48
N VAL A 108 -17.04 4.43 -10.58
CA VAL A 108 -17.27 5.15 -9.32
C VAL A 108 -16.75 6.57 -9.45
#